data_817be0879cd13adb69e554a095ac206d
#
_entry.id   817be0879cd13adb69e554a095ac206d
#
_cell.length_a   1.000
_cell.length_b   1.000
_cell.length_c   1.000
_cell.angle_alpha   90.00
_cell.angle_beta   90.00
_cell.angle_gamma   90.00
#
_symmetry.space_group_name_H-M   'P 1'
#
loop_
_entity.id
_entity.type
_entity.pdbx_description
1 polymer ?
#
loop_
_entity_poly.entity_id
_entity_poly.type
_entity_poly.pdbx_seq_one_letter_code
_entity_poly.pdbx_strand_id
1 'polypeptide(L)'
;MIFRGILWIVLLVAVMLAGCTSHAPSAAQFMNVKKNGDSFNLGGTIWTGDVHSGTYRYESDFTDKENTGDVDLSYFHRFKSIVMGVYSVNAISLHYLAGFRGQYVGLQGWLGGAINAVDDATPFYGGLMLIEEYPISDDFRMGLSEHVSRNAYNVDENWGGVCCISAGLYNEFGAGAYLAFKGFSLEFRYGREIDEPRNRFYFMINYAFMSGKSSK
;
A
#
# COMPACT_ATOMS: atom_id res chain seq x y z
N MET A 1 -30.75 -2.58 -6.43
CA MET A 1 -30.12 -3.43 -7.46
C MET A 1 -28.95 -2.76 -8.16
N ILE A 2 -28.98 -1.50 -8.49
CA ILE A 2 -27.92 -0.75 -9.22
C ILE A 2 -26.58 -0.74 -8.45
N PHE A 3 -26.61 -0.57 -7.14
CA PHE A 3 -25.41 -0.52 -6.31
C PHE A 3 -24.58 -1.84 -6.31
N ARG A 4 -25.28 -2.98 -6.39
CA ARG A 4 -24.61 -4.30 -6.53
C ARG A 4 -23.91 -4.47 -7.88
N GLY A 5 -24.51 -3.94 -8.96
CA GLY A 5 -23.91 -4.00 -10.29
C GLY A 5 -22.66 -3.15 -10.40
N ILE A 6 -22.68 -1.94 -9.84
CA ILE A 6 -21.52 -1.05 -9.81
C ILE A 6 -20.37 -1.67 -9.01
N LEU A 7 -20.66 -2.28 -7.86
CA LEU A 7 -19.66 -2.96 -7.04
C LEU A 7 -18.95 -4.09 -7.80
N TRP A 8 -19.71 -4.91 -8.57
CA TRP A 8 -19.13 -5.97 -9.39
C TRP A 8 -18.29 -5.44 -10.55
N ILE A 9 -18.70 -4.32 -11.17
CA ILE A 9 -17.94 -3.68 -12.25
C ILE A 9 -16.63 -3.12 -11.70
N VAL A 10 -16.66 -2.44 -10.55
CA VAL A 10 -15.46 -1.92 -9.89
C VAL A 10 -14.51 -3.05 -9.48
N LEU A 11 -15.04 -4.15 -8.95
CA LEU A 11 -14.26 -5.34 -8.61
C LEU A 11 -13.62 -5.98 -9.85
N LEU A 12 -14.36 -6.05 -10.95
CA LEU A 12 -13.89 -6.64 -12.21
C LEU A 12 -12.83 -5.76 -12.88
N VAL A 13 -12.98 -4.43 -12.83
CA VAL A 13 -11.99 -3.46 -13.31
C VAL A 13 -10.75 -3.51 -12.44
N ALA A 14 -10.88 -3.62 -11.11
CA ALA A 14 -9.77 -3.78 -10.19
C ALA A 14 -8.95 -5.06 -10.47
N VAL A 15 -9.62 -6.17 -10.77
CA VAL A 15 -8.95 -7.43 -11.13
C VAL A 15 -8.25 -7.35 -12.49
N MET A 16 -8.78 -6.54 -13.42
CA MET A 16 -8.17 -6.36 -14.76
C MET A 16 -6.96 -5.41 -14.76
N LEU A 17 -6.83 -4.57 -13.72
CA LEU A 17 -5.69 -3.65 -13.55
C LEU A 17 -4.60 -4.22 -12.64
N ALA A 18 -4.71 -5.49 -12.26
CA ALA A 18 -3.86 -6.13 -11.28
C ALA A 18 -2.42 -6.28 -11.79
N GLY A 19 -1.59 -5.31 -11.50
CA GLY A 19 -0.13 -5.49 -11.47
C GLY A 19 0.28 -6.25 -10.19
N CYS A 20 1.34 -7.08 -10.26
CA CYS A 20 1.86 -7.78 -9.08
C CYS A 20 2.86 -6.91 -8.30
N THR A 21 2.49 -5.68 -8.02
CA THR A 21 3.31 -4.75 -7.26
C THR A 21 2.92 -4.75 -5.79
N SER A 22 3.89 -4.53 -4.92
CA SER A 22 3.64 -4.21 -3.52
C SER A 22 4.27 -2.87 -3.20
N HIS A 23 3.62 -2.13 -2.32
CA HIS A 23 4.13 -0.87 -1.80
C HIS A 23 3.79 -0.76 -0.31
N ALA A 24 4.41 0.19 0.39
CA ALA A 24 4.13 0.44 1.79
C ALA A 24 2.66 0.88 1.99
N PRO A 25 1.96 0.37 3.03
CA PRO A 25 0.57 0.72 3.31
C PRO A 25 0.41 2.21 3.65
N SER A 26 -0.80 2.75 3.46
CA SER A 26 -1.07 4.17 3.69
C SER A 26 -0.92 4.57 5.17
N ALA A 27 -0.13 5.62 5.40
CA ALA A 27 0.03 6.25 6.70
C ALA A 27 -1.29 6.86 7.20
N ALA A 28 -2.02 7.52 6.30
CA ALA A 28 -3.29 8.16 6.60
C ALA A 28 -4.36 7.15 7.05
N GLN A 29 -4.44 5.98 6.41
CA GLN A 29 -5.38 4.92 6.81
C GLN A 29 -5.06 4.38 8.21
N PHE A 30 -3.78 4.13 8.50
CA PHE A 30 -3.33 3.67 9.81
C PHE A 30 -3.67 4.67 10.91
N MET A 31 -3.42 5.95 10.67
CA MET A 31 -3.70 7.03 11.62
C MET A 31 -5.20 7.38 11.70
N ASN A 32 -6.05 6.88 10.80
CA ASN A 32 -7.48 7.18 10.79
C ASN A 32 -8.32 6.26 11.71
N VAL A 33 -7.77 5.14 12.16
CA VAL A 33 -8.51 4.15 12.97
C VAL A 33 -8.89 4.74 14.33
N LYS A 34 -10.18 4.76 14.64
CA LYS A 34 -10.70 5.25 15.92
C LYS A 34 -10.27 4.35 17.08
N LYS A 35 -10.12 4.94 18.27
CA LYS A 35 -9.79 4.19 19.49
C LYS A 35 -10.88 3.16 19.80
N ASN A 36 -10.49 1.91 20.05
CA ASN A 36 -11.38 0.77 20.27
C ASN A 36 -12.42 0.59 19.16
N GLY A 37 -12.00 0.75 17.93
CA GLY A 37 -12.85 0.67 16.76
C GLY A 37 -12.18 -0.04 15.59
N ASP A 38 -12.99 -0.24 14.57
CA ASP A 38 -12.62 -0.88 13.32
C ASP A 38 -12.61 0.13 12.18
N SER A 39 -11.76 -0.12 11.20
CA SER A 39 -11.76 0.62 9.94
C SER A 39 -11.59 -0.37 8.79
N PHE A 40 -12.53 -0.37 7.87
CA PHE A 40 -12.36 -0.98 6.56
C PHE A 40 -12.04 0.11 5.56
N ASN A 41 -10.96 -0.02 4.82
CA ASN A 41 -10.50 1.00 3.90
C ASN A 41 -10.43 0.45 2.49
N LEU A 42 -10.85 1.31 1.55
CA LEU A 42 -10.70 1.12 0.12
C LEU A 42 -9.84 2.26 -0.40
N GLY A 43 -8.82 1.94 -1.18
CA GLY A 43 -7.92 2.92 -1.76
C GLY A 43 -7.56 2.61 -3.19
N GLY A 44 -6.90 3.57 -3.80
CA GLY A 44 -6.21 3.41 -5.07
C GLY A 44 -4.88 4.12 -4.99
N THR A 45 -3.86 3.46 -5.51
CA THR A 45 -2.50 3.98 -5.59
C THR A 45 -2.12 4.08 -7.06
N ILE A 46 -1.64 5.23 -7.48
CA ILE A 46 -0.96 5.40 -8.75
C ILE A 46 0.50 5.64 -8.43
N TRP A 47 1.37 4.84 -9.01
CA TRP A 47 2.78 5.07 -8.86
C TRP A 47 3.48 5.18 -10.22
N THR A 48 4.56 5.94 -10.26
CA THR A 48 5.42 6.12 -11.42
C THR A 48 6.86 6.05 -10.95
N GLY A 49 7.70 5.41 -11.73
CA GLY A 49 9.11 5.32 -11.41
C GLY A 49 9.86 4.34 -12.27
N ASP A 50 11.12 4.20 -11.93
CA ASP A 50 12.02 3.33 -12.65
C ASP A 50 11.82 1.87 -12.17
N VAL A 51 11.63 0.95 -13.10
CA VAL A 51 11.57 -0.49 -12.88
C VAL A 51 12.71 -1.20 -13.59
N HIS A 52 13.11 -2.33 -13.06
CA HIS A 52 14.09 -3.19 -13.71
C HIS A 52 13.35 -4.13 -14.66
N SER A 53 13.46 -3.91 -15.96
CA SER A 53 13.02 -4.87 -16.96
C SER A 53 14.20 -5.78 -17.31
N GLY A 54 14.46 -6.78 -16.48
CA GLY A 54 15.51 -7.75 -16.73
C GLY A 54 14.91 -9.14 -16.87
N THR A 55 14.83 -9.67 -18.07
CA THR A 55 14.75 -11.11 -18.27
C THR A 55 15.98 -11.75 -17.64
N TYR A 56 15.81 -12.71 -16.79
CA TYR A 56 16.85 -13.44 -16.02
C TYR A 56 18.00 -14.05 -16.85
N ARG A 57 18.09 -13.76 -18.14
CA ARG A 57 19.04 -14.40 -19.07
C ARG A 57 19.88 -13.49 -19.96
N TYR A 58 19.63 -12.20 -20.02
CA TYR A 58 20.47 -11.31 -20.85
C TYR A 58 20.69 -9.98 -20.17
N GLU A 59 21.97 -9.65 -19.99
CA GLU A 59 22.50 -8.37 -19.53
C GLU A 59 22.09 -7.20 -20.48
N SER A 60 20.90 -6.71 -20.32
CA SER A 60 20.57 -5.39 -20.84
C SER A 60 19.88 -4.62 -19.74
N ASP A 61 20.63 -3.72 -19.11
CA ASP A 61 20.16 -2.72 -18.17
C ASP A 61 19.18 -1.74 -18.88
N PHE A 62 17.96 -2.16 -19.11
CA PHE A 62 16.92 -1.22 -19.53
C PHE A 62 16.15 -0.80 -18.28
N THR A 63 16.31 0.47 -17.94
CA THR A 63 15.41 1.17 -17.00
C THR A 63 14.22 1.64 -17.80
N ASP A 64 13.10 0.96 -17.67
CA ASP A 64 11.82 1.44 -18.18
C ASP A 64 11.10 2.25 -17.10
N LYS A 65 10.41 3.31 -17.51
CA LYS A 65 9.50 4.04 -16.64
C LYS A 65 8.13 3.39 -16.72
N GLU A 66 7.66 2.89 -15.61
CA GLU A 66 6.32 2.32 -15.51
C GLU A 66 5.36 3.28 -14.79
N ASN A 67 4.13 3.29 -15.26
CA ASN A 67 3.01 3.93 -14.58
C ASN A 67 1.98 2.85 -14.29
N THR A 68 1.77 2.55 -13.04
CA THR A 68 0.87 1.48 -12.63
C THR A 68 -0.16 2.01 -11.64
N GLY A 69 -1.38 1.46 -11.73
CA GLY A 69 -2.45 1.72 -10.80
C GLY A 69 -2.79 0.48 -9.99
N ASP A 70 -2.88 0.62 -8.69
CA ASP A 70 -3.21 -0.44 -7.76
C ASP A 70 -4.50 -0.13 -7.00
N VAL A 71 -5.21 -1.17 -6.59
CA VAL A 71 -6.37 -1.06 -5.68
C VAL A 71 -5.99 -1.63 -4.33
N ASP A 72 -6.17 -0.83 -3.31
CA ASP A 72 -5.78 -1.14 -1.93
C ASP A 72 -7.02 -1.46 -1.10
N LEU A 73 -6.97 -2.59 -0.42
CA LEU A 73 -7.97 -2.98 0.58
C LEU A 73 -7.29 -3.18 1.91
N SER A 74 -7.84 -2.62 2.98
CA SER A 74 -7.33 -2.90 4.30
C SER A 74 -8.42 -2.96 5.36
N TYR A 75 -8.18 -3.77 6.38
CA TYR A 75 -8.97 -3.83 7.60
C TYR A 75 -8.06 -3.63 8.79
N PHE A 76 -8.39 -2.68 9.66
CA PHE A 76 -7.66 -2.39 10.87
C PHE A 76 -8.59 -2.42 12.08
N HIS A 77 -8.08 -2.99 13.15
CA HIS A 77 -8.67 -2.92 14.48
C HIS A 77 -7.72 -2.18 15.43
N ARG A 78 -8.24 -1.22 16.18
CA ARG A 78 -7.45 -0.49 17.18
C ARG A 78 -7.93 -0.79 18.59
N PHE A 79 -7.04 -1.33 19.41
CA PHE A 79 -7.24 -1.50 20.84
C PHE A 79 -6.29 -0.54 21.59
N LYS A 80 -6.84 0.47 22.25
CA LYS A 80 -6.06 1.54 22.91
C LYS A 80 -5.09 2.23 21.93
N SER A 81 -3.81 1.93 22.09
CA SER A 81 -2.73 2.48 21.25
C SER A 81 -2.18 1.47 20.25
N ILE A 82 -2.63 0.23 20.29
CA ILE A 82 -2.19 -0.82 19.36
C ILE A 82 -3.18 -0.90 18.21
N VAL A 83 -2.66 -0.89 17.00
CA VAL A 83 -3.42 -1.14 15.77
C VAL A 83 -2.91 -2.44 15.16
N MET A 84 -3.82 -3.32 14.78
CA MET A 84 -3.52 -4.56 14.06
C MET A 84 -4.47 -4.70 12.89
N GLY A 85 -4.03 -5.35 11.83
CA GLY A 85 -4.89 -5.54 10.69
C GLY A 85 -4.25 -6.29 9.56
N VAL A 86 -4.93 -6.23 8.42
CA VAL A 86 -4.50 -6.82 7.17
C VAL A 86 -4.63 -5.78 6.06
N TYR A 87 -3.77 -5.88 5.09
CA TYR A 87 -3.69 -5.00 3.94
C TYR A 87 -3.40 -5.84 2.69
N SER A 88 -4.05 -5.52 1.60
CA SER A 88 -3.93 -6.21 0.33
C SER A 88 -3.85 -5.20 -0.82
N VAL A 89 -2.95 -5.45 -1.75
CA VAL A 89 -2.84 -4.73 -3.02
C VAL A 89 -3.38 -5.62 -4.11
N ASN A 90 -4.30 -5.12 -4.93
CA ASN A 90 -4.92 -5.80 -6.06
C ASN A 90 -5.53 -7.18 -5.73
N ALA A 91 -5.83 -7.46 -4.46
CA ALA A 91 -6.29 -8.76 -3.97
C ALA A 91 -5.31 -9.93 -4.22
N ILE A 92 -4.07 -9.65 -4.62
CA ILE A 92 -3.06 -10.66 -4.96
C ILE A 92 -2.02 -10.79 -3.84
N SER A 93 -1.66 -9.68 -3.21
CA SER A 93 -0.78 -9.68 -2.04
C SER A 93 -1.57 -9.56 -0.75
N LEU A 94 -1.12 -10.23 0.30
CA LEU A 94 -1.69 -10.12 1.63
C LEU A 94 -0.59 -9.82 2.63
N HIS A 95 -0.79 -8.77 3.41
CA HIS A 95 0.13 -8.34 4.44
C HIS A 95 -0.58 -8.24 5.78
N TYR A 96 0.07 -8.75 6.81
CA TYR A 96 -0.30 -8.47 8.19
C TYR A 96 0.35 -7.15 8.62
N LEU A 97 -0.39 -6.35 9.35
CA LEU A 97 0.05 -5.06 9.83
C LEU A 97 -0.17 -4.99 11.33
N ALA A 98 0.84 -4.49 12.04
CA ALA A 98 0.72 -4.18 13.46
C ALA A 98 1.50 -2.90 13.77
N GLY A 99 1.05 -2.16 14.78
CA GLY A 99 1.77 -0.95 15.15
C GLY A 99 1.19 -0.23 16.35
N PHE A 100 1.83 0.87 16.67
CA PHE A 100 1.45 1.78 17.73
C PHE A 100 0.90 3.07 17.13
N ARG A 101 -0.23 3.53 17.66
CA ARG A 101 -0.80 4.83 17.35
C ARG A 101 -1.00 5.67 18.61
N GLY A 102 -0.21 6.73 18.72
CA GLY A 102 -0.40 7.82 19.68
C GLY A 102 -1.39 8.86 19.17
N GLN A 103 -1.30 10.06 19.74
CA GLN A 103 -2.09 11.21 19.30
C GLN A 103 -1.46 11.90 18.09
N TYR A 104 -0.13 12.03 18.08
CA TYR A 104 0.65 12.75 17.07
C TYR A 104 1.65 11.87 16.36
N VAL A 105 1.90 10.67 16.85
CA VAL A 105 2.92 9.76 16.31
C VAL A 105 2.34 8.38 16.14
N GLY A 106 2.63 7.76 15.00
CA GLY A 106 2.37 6.36 14.69
C GLY A 106 3.66 5.63 14.33
N LEU A 107 3.71 4.36 14.68
CA LEU A 107 4.73 3.44 14.21
C LEU A 107 4.00 2.21 13.71
N GLN A 108 4.16 1.88 12.43
CA GLN A 108 3.56 0.68 11.86
C GLN A 108 4.62 -0.21 11.24
N GLY A 109 4.44 -1.51 11.39
CA GLY A 109 5.19 -2.53 10.68
C GLY A 109 4.23 -3.42 9.91
N TRP A 110 4.69 -3.95 8.80
CA TRP A 110 3.93 -4.91 8.00
C TRP A 110 4.84 -6.02 7.48
N LEU A 111 4.23 -7.18 7.25
CA LEU A 111 4.90 -8.34 6.68
C LEU A 111 3.88 -9.16 5.89
N GLY A 112 4.23 -9.58 4.69
CA GLY A 112 3.35 -10.38 3.85
C GLY A 112 4.06 -10.98 2.66
N GLY A 113 3.27 -11.45 1.71
CA GLY A 113 3.73 -12.06 0.49
C GLY A 113 2.64 -12.12 -0.58
N ALA A 114 3.01 -12.52 -1.78
CA ALA A 114 2.07 -12.77 -2.86
C ALA A 114 1.43 -14.15 -2.70
N ILE A 115 0.13 -14.24 -2.98
CA ILE A 115 -0.65 -15.48 -2.84
C ILE A 115 -0.29 -16.51 -3.93
N ASN A 116 0.25 -16.05 -5.05
CA ASN A 116 0.50 -16.86 -6.25
C ASN A 116 1.98 -16.99 -6.62
N ALA A 117 2.89 -16.96 -5.66
CA ALA A 117 4.30 -17.24 -5.93
C ALA A 117 4.46 -18.70 -6.37
N VAL A 118 4.73 -18.93 -7.64
CA VAL A 118 4.86 -20.25 -8.26
C VAL A 118 6.29 -20.81 -8.10
N ASP A 119 7.25 -19.98 -7.71
CA ASP A 119 8.64 -20.39 -7.52
C ASP A 119 9.02 -20.57 -6.05
N ASP A 120 10.01 -21.43 -5.81
CA ASP A 120 10.48 -21.94 -4.52
C ASP A 120 10.92 -20.88 -3.47
N ALA A 121 10.93 -19.61 -3.83
CA ALA A 121 11.16 -18.50 -2.93
C ALA A 121 9.91 -17.64 -2.84
N THR A 122 9.03 -17.95 -1.90
CA THR A 122 7.96 -16.99 -1.53
C THR A 122 8.62 -15.71 -1.04
N PRO A 123 8.61 -14.62 -1.81
CA PRO A 123 9.28 -13.42 -1.38
C PRO A 123 8.48 -12.81 -0.22
N PHE A 124 9.15 -12.61 0.89
CA PHE A 124 8.61 -11.83 1.98
C PHE A 124 8.74 -10.34 1.65
N TYR A 125 7.63 -9.64 1.71
CA TYR A 125 7.56 -8.19 1.62
C TYR A 125 7.26 -7.64 3.00
N GLY A 126 7.79 -6.48 3.29
CA GLY A 126 7.51 -5.90 4.58
C GLY A 126 8.29 -4.62 4.81
N GLY A 127 8.01 -3.99 5.93
CA GLY A 127 8.69 -2.76 6.28
C GLY A 127 8.25 -2.16 7.60
N LEU A 128 8.84 -1.01 7.86
CA LEU A 128 8.52 -0.17 9.02
C LEU A 128 8.26 1.25 8.53
N MET A 129 7.32 1.93 9.18
CA MET A 129 6.97 3.33 8.89
C MET A 129 6.78 4.09 10.19
N LEU A 130 7.46 5.22 10.28
CA LEU A 130 7.21 6.25 11.28
C LEU A 130 6.23 7.27 10.68
N ILE A 131 5.28 7.72 11.48
CA ILE A 131 4.24 8.65 11.06
C ILE A 131 4.13 9.77 12.09
N GLU A 132 4.11 11.00 11.61
CA GLU A 132 3.80 12.18 12.39
C GLU A 132 2.46 12.76 11.92
N GLU A 133 1.53 12.99 12.83
CA GLU A 133 0.19 13.54 12.54
C GLU A 133 -0.04 14.84 13.28
N TYR A 134 -0.53 15.84 12.56
CA TYR A 134 -0.90 17.15 13.08
C TYR A 134 -2.42 17.34 12.88
N PRO A 135 -3.23 17.16 13.94
CA PRO A 135 -4.67 17.43 13.87
C PRO A 135 -4.90 18.95 13.83
N ILE A 136 -5.48 19.42 12.72
CA ILE A 136 -5.85 20.83 12.55
C ILE A 136 -7.25 21.07 13.11
N SER A 137 -8.12 20.09 12.98
CA SER A 137 -9.45 20.06 13.59
C SER A 137 -9.88 18.61 13.84
N ASP A 138 -11.06 18.41 14.43
CA ASP A 138 -11.60 17.07 14.67
C ASP A 138 -11.75 16.23 13.39
N ASP A 139 -12.03 16.90 12.28
CA ASP A 139 -12.28 16.26 10.98
C ASP A 139 -11.09 16.36 10.03
N PHE A 140 -10.19 17.32 10.20
CA PHE A 140 -9.10 17.58 9.27
C PHE A 140 -7.73 17.39 9.92
N ARG A 141 -6.90 16.54 9.32
CA ARG A 141 -5.57 16.19 9.79
C ARG A 141 -4.60 16.19 8.63
N MET A 142 -3.36 16.48 8.91
CA MET A 142 -2.23 16.34 8.00
C MET A 142 -1.12 15.58 8.68
N GLY A 143 -0.26 14.94 7.90
CA GLY A 143 0.85 14.22 8.48
C GLY A 143 1.98 14.00 7.50
N LEU A 144 3.09 13.55 8.07
CA LEU A 144 4.29 13.13 7.38
C LEU A 144 4.54 11.66 7.68
N SER A 145 5.22 10.98 6.78
CA SER A 145 5.62 9.58 6.97
C SER A 145 7.02 9.34 6.43
N GLU A 146 7.75 8.48 7.10
CA GLU A 146 9.04 7.96 6.65
C GLU A 146 9.01 6.45 6.74
N HIS A 147 9.53 5.75 5.73
CA HIS A 147 9.51 4.29 5.72
C HIS A 147 10.79 3.70 5.16
N VAL A 148 11.03 2.48 5.60
CA VAL A 148 11.95 1.53 4.96
C VAL A 148 11.17 0.27 4.68
N SER A 149 11.28 -0.24 3.46
CA SER A 149 10.51 -1.41 3.04
C SER A 149 11.26 -2.27 2.04
N ARG A 150 10.88 -3.53 2.04
CA ARG A 150 11.17 -4.47 0.96
C ARG A 150 9.89 -4.72 0.22
N ASN A 151 9.88 -4.36 -1.04
CA ASN A 151 8.74 -4.43 -1.93
C ASN A 151 9.02 -5.36 -3.10
N ALA A 152 7.97 -5.67 -3.86
CA ALA A 152 8.08 -6.37 -5.12
C ALA A 152 7.49 -5.56 -6.25
N TYR A 153 8.02 -5.77 -7.43
CA TYR A 153 7.44 -5.30 -8.69
C TYR A 153 7.24 -6.48 -9.64
N ASN A 154 6.29 -6.33 -10.54
CA ASN A 154 6.05 -7.32 -11.57
C ASN A 154 7.13 -7.23 -12.63
N VAL A 155 7.73 -8.37 -13.00
CA VAL A 155 8.53 -8.49 -14.21
C VAL A 155 7.63 -9.11 -15.26
N ASP A 156 7.21 -8.30 -16.23
CA ASP A 156 6.35 -8.75 -17.33
C ASP A 156 7.15 -9.67 -18.26
N GLU A 157 7.07 -10.96 -18.01
CA GLU A 157 7.46 -11.93 -19.02
C GLU A 157 6.26 -12.18 -19.90
N ASN A 158 6.35 -11.77 -21.17
CA ASN A 158 5.36 -11.96 -22.25
C ASN A 158 4.99 -13.45 -22.44
N TRP A 159 4.23 -14.00 -21.51
CA TRP A 159 3.67 -15.35 -21.60
C TRP A 159 2.15 -15.31 -21.42
N GLY A 160 1.46 -15.01 -22.54
CA GLY A 160 0.09 -15.46 -22.74
C GLY A 160 -0.96 -15.06 -21.68
N GLY A 161 -0.85 -13.91 -21.03
CA GLY A 161 -1.95 -13.34 -20.24
C GLY A 161 -2.16 -13.97 -18.85
N VAL A 162 -1.21 -14.71 -18.32
CA VAL A 162 -1.25 -15.21 -16.92
C VAL A 162 -0.30 -14.37 -16.08
N CYS A 163 -0.87 -13.61 -15.15
CA CYS A 163 -0.13 -12.76 -14.21
C CYS A 163 0.94 -13.52 -13.42
N CYS A 164 2.11 -12.87 -13.29
CA CYS A 164 3.03 -13.01 -12.16
C CYS A 164 3.83 -14.28 -12.08
N ILE A 165 4.73 -14.50 -13.05
CA ILE A 165 5.67 -15.65 -13.01
C ILE A 165 6.98 -15.28 -12.31
N SER A 166 7.39 -14.01 -12.28
CA SER A 166 8.52 -13.60 -11.46
C SER A 166 8.31 -12.21 -10.87
N ALA A 167 8.66 -12.03 -9.60
CA ALA A 167 8.64 -10.75 -8.91
C ALA A 167 10.08 -10.31 -8.62
N GLY A 168 10.47 -9.17 -9.14
CA GLY A 168 11.69 -8.49 -8.69
C GLY A 168 11.50 -7.95 -7.28
N LEU A 169 12.53 -8.07 -6.44
CA LEU A 169 12.53 -7.53 -5.10
C LEU A 169 13.42 -6.29 -5.03
N TYR A 170 13.00 -5.26 -4.32
CA TYR A 170 13.80 -4.09 -4.07
C TYR A 170 13.63 -3.59 -2.64
N ASN A 171 14.68 -2.98 -2.11
CA ASN A 171 14.66 -2.32 -0.82
C ASN A 171 14.53 -0.82 -1.05
N GLU A 172 13.57 -0.20 -0.37
CA GLU A 172 13.23 1.21 -0.53
C GLU A 172 13.25 1.93 0.81
N PHE A 173 13.77 3.13 0.82
CA PHE A 173 13.44 4.12 1.84
C PHE A 173 12.63 5.25 1.19
N GLY A 174 11.72 5.83 1.95
CA GLY A 174 10.89 6.89 1.41
C GLY A 174 10.32 7.80 2.47
N ALA A 175 9.79 8.91 1.97
CA ALA A 175 9.09 9.88 2.79
C ALA A 175 7.81 10.33 2.08
N GLY A 176 6.81 10.72 2.85
CA GLY A 176 5.53 11.15 2.31
C GLY A 176 4.84 12.18 3.17
N ALA A 177 3.78 12.74 2.60
CA ALA A 177 2.87 13.63 3.29
C ALA A 177 1.43 13.25 2.96
N TYR A 178 0.52 13.44 3.88
CA TYR A 178 -0.89 13.19 3.65
C TYR A 178 -1.79 14.26 4.24
N LEU A 179 -2.99 14.32 3.67
CA LEU A 179 -4.14 15.06 4.16
C LEU A 179 -5.28 14.09 4.38
N ALA A 180 -5.99 14.22 5.50
CA ALA A 180 -7.14 13.38 5.80
C ALA A 180 -8.33 14.23 6.27
N PHE A 181 -9.51 13.96 5.71
CA PHE A 181 -10.76 14.63 6.02
C PHE A 181 -11.93 13.62 6.07
N LYS A 182 -12.56 13.46 7.23
CA LYS A 182 -13.78 12.64 7.43
C LYS A 182 -13.70 11.22 6.82
N GLY A 183 -12.58 10.56 6.94
CA GLY A 183 -12.37 9.23 6.36
C GLY A 183 -11.74 9.23 4.98
N PHE A 184 -11.86 10.31 4.23
CA PHE A 184 -11.12 10.49 2.98
C PHE A 184 -9.68 10.90 3.24
N SER A 185 -8.73 10.39 2.47
CA SER A 185 -7.33 10.83 2.52
C SER A 185 -6.67 10.85 1.16
N LEU A 186 -5.77 11.81 1.02
CA LEU A 186 -4.82 11.92 -0.07
C LEU A 186 -3.43 11.79 0.51
N GLU A 187 -2.59 10.98 -0.10
CA GLU A 187 -1.21 10.79 0.32
C GLU A 187 -0.30 10.85 -0.90
N PHE A 188 0.78 11.59 -0.77
CA PHE A 188 1.87 11.62 -1.74
C PHE A 188 3.12 11.08 -1.05
N ARG A 189 3.86 10.21 -1.75
CA ARG A 189 5.06 9.60 -1.22
C ARG A 189 6.14 9.53 -2.29
N TYR A 190 7.35 9.77 -1.87
CA TYR A 190 8.56 9.54 -2.64
C TYR A 190 9.31 8.36 -2.03
N GLY A 191 9.75 7.43 -2.87
CA GLY A 191 10.59 6.31 -2.50
C GLY A 191 11.86 6.29 -3.34
N ARG A 192 12.95 5.89 -2.70
CA ARG A 192 14.24 5.67 -3.37
C ARG A 192 14.75 4.28 -3.03
N GLU A 193 15.12 3.54 -4.06
CA GLU A 193 15.75 2.25 -3.92
C GLU A 193 17.14 2.39 -3.26
N ILE A 194 17.44 1.49 -2.33
CA ILE A 194 18.67 1.56 -1.51
C ILE A 194 19.87 1.09 -2.32
N ASP A 195 19.68 0.01 -3.07
CA ASP A 195 20.76 -0.70 -3.78
C ASP A 195 21.07 -0.06 -5.15
N GLU A 196 20.11 0.67 -5.72
CA GLU A 196 20.25 1.31 -7.01
C GLU A 196 19.62 2.71 -7.04
N PRO A 197 20.11 3.64 -7.90
CA PRO A 197 19.62 5.02 -7.91
C PRO A 197 18.27 5.17 -8.64
N ARG A 198 17.28 4.38 -8.28
CA ARG A 198 15.93 4.43 -8.85
C ARG A 198 14.98 5.15 -7.90
N ASN A 199 14.09 5.95 -8.48
CA ASN A 199 13.14 6.76 -7.75
C ASN A 199 11.72 6.37 -8.12
N ARG A 200 10.81 6.40 -7.13
CA ARG A 200 9.38 6.13 -7.30
C ARG A 200 8.56 7.20 -6.62
N PHE A 201 7.44 7.52 -7.25
CA PHE A 201 6.47 8.45 -6.71
C PHE A 201 5.13 7.74 -6.61
N TYR A 202 4.51 7.83 -5.45
CA TYR A 202 3.22 7.23 -5.15
C TYR A 202 2.21 8.31 -4.85
N PHE A 203 1.05 8.21 -5.46
CA PHE A 203 -0.11 9.02 -5.14
C PHE A 203 -1.25 8.11 -4.74
N MET A 204 -1.76 8.27 -3.51
CA MET A 204 -2.77 7.42 -2.94
C MET A 204 -4.02 8.21 -2.63
N ILE A 205 -5.16 7.65 -2.98
CA ILE A 205 -6.48 8.14 -2.62
C ILE A 205 -7.19 7.05 -1.83
N ASN A 206 -7.65 7.36 -0.61
CA ASN A 206 -8.25 6.37 0.24
C ASN A 206 -9.53 6.87 0.88
N TYR A 207 -10.43 5.93 1.17
CA TYR A 207 -11.62 6.15 1.96
C TYR A 207 -11.77 5.09 3.05
N ALA A 208 -11.98 5.53 4.28
CA ALA A 208 -12.15 4.70 5.46
C ALA A 208 -13.62 4.61 5.87
N PHE A 209 -14.19 3.41 5.82
CA PHE A 209 -15.48 3.08 6.42
C PHE A 209 -15.24 2.74 7.90
N MET A 210 -15.48 3.68 8.77
CA MET A 210 -15.20 3.50 10.20
C MET A 210 -16.45 3.01 10.93
N SER A 211 -16.32 1.89 11.65
CA SER A 211 -17.25 1.49 12.68
C SER A 211 -16.61 1.74 14.05
N GLY A 212 -17.32 2.35 14.94
CA GLY A 212 -16.85 2.59 16.30
C GLY A 212 -17.72 3.62 16.99
N LYS A 213 -18.11 3.33 18.23
CA LYS A 213 -18.82 4.31 19.06
C LYS A 213 -17.86 5.47 19.31
N SER A 214 -18.26 6.67 18.90
CA SER A 214 -17.65 7.89 19.42
C SER A 214 -17.82 7.85 20.95
N SER A 215 -16.76 7.54 21.67
CA SER A 215 -16.77 7.78 23.12
C SER A 215 -16.75 9.31 23.29
N LYS A 216 -17.91 9.85 23.63
CA LYS A 216 -17.98 11.17 24.23
C LYS A 216 -17.27 11.15 25.57
#